data_27d8f8cbc1b50b2fd31e8bea23b7a6ea
#
_entry.id   27d8f8cbc1b50b2fd31e8bea23b7a6ea
#
_cell.length_a   1.000
_cell.length_b   1.000
_cell.length_c   1.000
_cell.angle_alpha   90.00
_cell.angle_beta   90.00
_cell.angle_gamma   90.00
#
_symmetry.space_group_name_H-M   'P 1'
#
loop_
_entity.id
_entity.type
_entity.pdbx_description
1 polymer ?
#
loop_
_entity_poly.entity_id
_entity_poly.type
_entity_poly.pdbx_seq_one_letter_code
_entity_poly.pdbx_strand_id
1 'polypeptide(L)'
;MSFTDADLIARVLAREDHHAFGELVRRYQSPVRGFLARMTRQDVALADDLSQETFLKAWQKLHTYNGGARFSTWLFGIAFNEFRMAARRRTELAWTLADPGDFTEPPELSAPAHDGHLAMDLTAALQLLPAPERAAVVLCCQNGLSHEEAALVLNCPLGTVKTNILRGREKLRRHLAPAYEHYEPA
;
A
#
# COMPACT_ATOMS: atom_id res chain seq x y z
N MET A 1 17.74 -7.17 24.59
CA MET A 1 17.87 -7.98 23.36
C MET A 1 16.64 -7.74 22.50
N SER A 2 16.81 -7.36 21.24
CA SER A 2 15.69 -7.20 20.33
C SER A 2 15.41 -8.55 19.68
N PHE A 3 14.19 -9.07 19.83
CA PHE A 3 13.77 -10.30 19.16
C PHE A 3 13.66 -10.08 17.65
N THR A 4 14.03 -11.09 16.85
CA THR A 4 13.77 -11.07 15.40
C THR A 4 12.31 -11.32 15.10
N ASP A 5 11.84 -11.02 13.88
CA ASP A 5 10.47 -11.37 13.48
C ASP A 5 10.21 -12.88 13.58
N ALA A 6 11.23 -13.70 13.23
CA ALA A 6 11.13 -15.15 13.33
C ALA A 6 10.91 -15.62 14.78
N ASP A 7 11.63 -15.02 15.74
CA ASP A 7 11.47 -15.33 17.17
C ASP A 7 10.05 -14.98 17.65
N LEU A 8 9.56 -13.79 17.24
CA LEU A 8 8.21 -13.33 17.62
C LEU A 8 7.14 -14.22 17.02
N ILE A 9 7.24 -14.56 15.74
CA ILE A 9 6.31 -15.44 15.05
C ILE A 9 6.31 -16.83 15.70
N ALA A 10 7.47 -17.39 15.99
CA ALA A 10 7.56 -18.70 16.66
C ALA A 10 6.87 -18.69 18.03
N ARG A 11 7.01 -17.60 18.82
CA ARG A 11 6.33 -17.44 20.10
C ARG A 11 4.81 -17.35 19.94
N VAL A 12 4.33 -16.60 18.96
CA VAL A 12 2.89 -16.51 18.66
C VAL A 12 2.32 -17.88 18.29
N LEU A 13 2.98 -18.58 17.38
CA LEU A 13 2.50 -19.90 16.89
C LEU A 13 2.54 -20.99 17.98
N ALA A 14 3.53 -20.95 18.88
CA ALA A 14 3.69 -21.97 19.90
C ALA A 14 2.78 -21.77 21.13
N ARG A 15 2.42 -20.52 21.46
CA ARG A 15 1.79 -20.18 22.76
C ARG A 15 0.68 -19.15 22.68
N GLU A 16 0.25 -18.76 21.45
CA GLU A 16 -0.68 -17.65 21.23
C GLU A 16 -0.25 -16.34 21.94
N ASP A 17 1.08 -16.07 21.94
CA ASP A 17 1.68 -14.96 22.66
C ASP A 17 1.25 -13.61 22.07
N HIS A 18 0.20 -13.01 22.62
CA HIS A 18 -0.33 -11.71 22.20
C HIS A 18 0.69 -10.58 22.33
N HIS A 19 1.63 -10.65 23.30
CA HIS A 19 2.69 -9.64 23.45
C HIS A 19 3.69 -9.72 22.30
N ALA A 20 4.05 -10.93 21.88
CA ALA A 20 4.93 -11.13 20.73
C ALA A 20 4.27 -10.60 19.44
N PHE A 21 2.97 -10.84 19.24
CA PHE A 21 2.26 -10.27 18.11
C PHE A 21 2.13 -8.73 18.21
N GLY A 22 1.86 -8.20 19.38
CA GLY A 22 1.84 -6.76 19.63
C GLY A 22 3.15 -6.07 19.27
N GLU A 23 4.30 -6.77 19.42
CA GLU A 23 5.60 -6.26 18.96
C GLU A 23 5.69 -6.23 17.43
N LEU A 24 5.19 -7.25 16.73
CA LEU A 24 5.09 -7.23 15.27
C LEU A 24 4.18 -6.09 14.79
N VAL A 25 3.04 -5.87 15.44
CA VAL A 25 2.15 -4.74 15.13
C VAL A 25 2.90 -3.41 15.28
N ARG A 26 3.61 -3.19 16.39
CA ARG A 26 4.38 -1.95 16.60
C ARG A 26 5.44 -1.69 15.52
N ARG A 27 6.09 -2.74 15.02
CA ARG A 27 7.08 -2.62 13.95
C ARG A 27 6.49 -2.24 12.61
N TYR A 28 5.33 -2.82 12.29
CA TYR A 28 4.76 -2.77 10.95
C TYR A 28 3.56 -1.86 10.79
N GLN A 29 2.95 -1.34 11.88
CA GLN A 29 1.75 -0.49 11.78
C GLN A 29 1.99 0.78 10.94
N SER A 30 3.12 1.47 11.16
CA SER A 30 3.42 2.71 10.41
C SER A 30 3.68 2.46 8.92
N PRO A 31 4.53 1.49 8.52
CA PRO A 31 4.70 1.13 7.11
C PRO A 31 3.40 0.67 6.43
N VAL A 32 2.60 -0.18 7.08
CA VAL A 32 1.34 -0.70 6.52
C VAL A 32 0.32 0.42 6.36
N ARG A 33 0.11 1.23 7.41
CA ARG A 33 -0.78 2.40 7.36
C ARG A 33 -0.34 3.39 6.29
N GLY A 34 0.95 3.69 6.21
CA GLY A 34 1.53 4.58 5.21
C GLY A 34 1.33 4.07 3.77
N PHE A 35 1.48 2.78 3.54
CA PHE A 35 1.15 2.15 2.26
C PHE A 35 -0.33 2.30 1.93
N LEU A 36 -1.22 1.93 2.84
CA LEU A 36 -2.67 2.00 2.65
C LEU A 36 -3.15 3.45 2.43
N ALA A 37 -2.64 4.42 3.18
CA ALA A 37 -2.96 5.83 2.96
C ALA A 37 -2.65 6.30 1.53
N ARG A 38 -1.51 5.85 0.96
CA ARG A 38 -1.19 6.16 -0.43
C ARG A 38 -2.09 5.43 -1.42
N MET A 39 -2.49 4.21 -1.11
CA MET A 39 -3.39 3.45 -1.97
C MET A 39 -4.83 3.99 -1.96
N THR A 40 -5.31 4.46 -0.81
CA THR A 40 -6.65 5.04 -0.62
C THR A 40 -6.73 6.52 -1.01
N ARG A 41 -5.71 7.08 -1.66
CA ARG A 41 -5.63 8.50 -2.02
C ARG A 41 -5.81 9.43 -0.82
N GLN A 42 -5.15 9.12 0.30
CA GLN A 42 -5.19 9.87 1.55
C GLN A 42 -6.57 9.90 2.25
N ASP A 43 -7.45 8.98 1.91
CA ASP A 43 -8.62 8.70 2.76
C ASP A 43 -8.12 8.03 4.06
N VAL A 44 -7.88 8.88 5.06
CA VAL A 44 -7.26 8.50 6.34
C VAL A 44 -8.13 7.48 7.08
N ALA A 45 -9.44 7.70 7.11
CA ALA A 45 -10.37 6.81 7.80
C ALA A 45 -10.34 5.40 7.16
N LEU A 46 -10.44 5.32 5.84
CA LEU A 46 -10.36 4.05 5.12
C LEU A 46 -8.98 3.39 5.29
N ALA A 47 -7.90 4.16 5.28
CA ALA A 47 -6.55 3.61 5.48
C ALA A 47 -6.39 3.01 6.89
N ASP A 48 -6.95 3.65 7.91
CA ASP A 48 -6.92 3.17 9.29
C ASP A 48 -7.76 1.89 9.45
N ASP A 49 -8.96 1.85 8.89
CA ASP A 49 -9.83 0.66 8.91
C ASP A 49 -9.15 -0.53 8.20
N LEU A 50 -8.59 -0.31 7.01
CA LEU A 50 -7.87 -1.36 6.28
C LEU A 50 -6.59 -1.81 6.99
N SER A 51 -5.92 -0.91 7.71
CA SER A 51 -4.74 -1.26 8.51
C SER A 51 -5.14 -2.17 9.69
N GLN A 52 -6.19 -1.85 10.41
CA GLN A 52 -6.72 -2.69 11.49
C GLN A 52 -7.13 -4.07 10.97
N GLU A 53 -7.88 -4.12 9.87
CA GLU A 53 -8.30 -5.36 9.24
C GLU A 53 -7.11 -6.21 8.77
N THR A 54 -6.05 -5.55 8.26
CA THR A 54 -4.80 -6.22 7.87
C THR A 54 -4.17 -6.96 9.05
N PHE A 55 -4.05 -6.32 10.22
CA PHE A 55 -3.44 -6.95 11.40
C PHE A 55 -4.36 -8.01 12.01
N LEU A 56 -5.67 -7.82 11.99
CA LEU A 56 -6.61 -8.85 12.41
C LEU A 56 -6.48 -10.11 11.55
N LYS A 57 -6.43 -9.95 10.23
CA LYS A 57 -6.21 -11.07 9.31
C LYS A 57 -4.82 -11.66 9.41
N ALA A 58 -3.81 -10.86 9.68
CA ALA A 58 -2.46 -11.35 9.93
C ALA A 58 -2.42 -12.24 11.18
N TRP A 59 -3.09 -11.86 12.26
CA TRP A 59 -3.24 -12.70 13.45
C TRP A 59 -3.91 -14.02 13.12
N GLN A 60 -5.06 -13.98 12.47
CA GLN A 60 -5.86 -15.16 12.13
C GLN A 60 -5.13 -16.12 11.20
N LYS A 61 -4.31 -15.58 10.27
CA LYS A 61 -3.64 -16.35 9.21
C LYS A 61 -2.16 -16.60 9.49
N LEU A 62 -1.63 -16.22 10.66
CA LEU A 62 -0.20 -16.36 10.94
C LEU A 62 0.30 -17.80 10.80
N HIS A 63 -0.57 -18.78 11.11
CA HIS A 63 -0.27 -20.20 10.92
C HIS A 63 -0.02 -20.61 9.47
N THR A 64 -0.43 -19.79 8.48
CA THR A 64 -0.16 -20.01 7.05
C THR A 64 1.16 -19.42 6.58
N TYR A 65 1.80 -18.60 7.42
CA TYR A 65 3.11 -18.04 7.09
C TYR A 65 4.19 -19.10 7.24
N ASN A 66 4.82 -19.46 6.13
CA ASN A 66 5.80 -20.56 6.05
C ASN A 66 7.27 -20.10 6.00
N GLY A 67 7.52 -18.79 6.11
CA GLY A 67 8.89 -18.24 6.04
C GLY A 67 9.49 -18.20 4.63
N GLY A 68 8.76 -18.53 3.58
CA GLY A 68 9.25 -18.53 2.20
C GLY A 68 9.52 -17.11 1.62
N ALA A 69 9.00 -16.08 2.26
CA ALA A 69 9.28 -14.67 2.00
C ALA A 69 9.45 -13.93 3.32
N ARG A 70 9.95 -12.69 3.30
CA ARG A 70 9.99 -11.86 4.51
C ARG A 70 8.58 -11.66 5.09
N PHE A 71 8.48 -11.56 6.42
CA PHE A 71 7.20 -11.31 7.08
C PHE A 71 6.54 -10.02 6.57
N SER A 72 7.32 -8.97 6.32
CA SER A 72 6.83 -7.73 5.70
C SER A 72 6.16 -7.98 4.35
N THR A 73 6.76 -8.78 3.48
CA THR A 73 6.22 -9.13 2.16
C THR A 73 4.86 -9.83 2.29
N TRP A 74 4.76 -10.82 3.18
CA TRP A 74 3.52 -11.53 3.45
C TRP A 74 2.44 -10.58 4.02
N LEU A 75 2.82 -9.69 4.94
CA LEU A 75 1.91 -8.71 5.56
C LEU A 75 1.41 -7.67 4.54
N PHE A 76 2.30 -7.15 3.69
CA PHE A 76 1.88 -6.26 2.59
C PHE A 76 0.97 -6.96 1.58
N GLY A 77 1.13 -8.26 1.38
CA GLY A 77 0.20 -9.06 0.58
C GLY A 77 -1.21 -9.05 1.15
N ILE A 78 -1.35 -9.18 2.47
CA ILE A 78 -2.66 -9.06 3.16
C ILE A 78 -3.19 -7.63 2.98
N ALA A 79 -2.39 -6.60 3.26
CA ALA A 79 -2.81 -5.20 3.15
C ALA A 79 -3.29 -4.84 1.72
N PHE A 80 -2.57 -5.28 0.71
CA PHE A 80 -2.95 -5.03 -0.68
C PHE A 80 -4.24 -5.75 -1.07
N ASN A 81 -4.46 -6.98 -0.57
CA ASN A 81 -5.72 -7.70 -0.78
C ASN A 81 -6.90 -6.98 -0.11
N GLU A 82 -6.74 -6.45 1.12
CA GLU A 82 -7.79 -5.68 1.78
C GLU A 82 -8.13 -4.42 0.97
N PHE A 83 -7.12 -3.69 0.50
CA PHE A 83 -7.33 -2.55 -0.38
C PHE A 83 -8.11 -2.93 -1.65
N ARG A 84 -7.72 -4.03 -2.33
CA ARG A 84 -8.42 -4.49 -3.54
C ARG A 84 -9.87 -4.87 -3.28
N MET A 85 -10.15 -5.53 -2.17
CA MET A 85 -11.51 -5.90 -1.78
C MET A 85 -12.36 -4.66 -1.48
N ALA A 86 -11.81 -3.66 -0.77
CA ALA A 86 -12.50 -2.41 -0.51
C ALA A 86 -12.78 -1.62 -1.79
N ALA A 87 -11.81 -1.52 -2.70
CA ALA A 87 -11.98 -0.87 -3.99
C ALA A 87 -13.06 -1.54 -4.84
N ARG A 88 -13.09 -2.88 -4.86
CA ARG A 88 -14.13 -3.64 -5.57
C ARG A 88 -15.52 -3.39 -4.99
N ARG A 89 -15.67 -3.43 -3.65
CA ARG A 89 -16.95 -3.14 -2.99
C ARG A 89 -17.48 -1.74 -3.32
N ARG A 90 -16.57 -0.73 -3.34
CA ARG A 90 -16.97 0.65 -3.72
C ARG A 90 -17.44 0.73 -5.16
N THR A 91 -16.80 0.03 -6.09
CA THR A 91 -17.24 -0.03 -7.48
C THR A 91 -18.58 -0.75 -7.62
N GLU A 92 -18.75 -1.90 -6.97
CA GLU A 92 -20.03 -2.64 -6.96
C GLU A 92 -21.16 -1.80 -6.36
N LEU A 93 -20.90 -1.06 -5.28
CA LEU A 93 -21.89 -0.15 -4.66
C LEU A 93 -22.22 1.02 -5.59
N ALA A 94 -21.23 1.62 -6.25
CA ALA A 94 -21.46 2.69 -7.22
C ALA A 94 -22.35 2.24 -8.38
N TRP A 95 -22.14 1.04 -8.92
CA TRP A 95 -23.00 0.45 -9.94
C TRP A 95 -24.43 0.17 -9.45
N THR A 96 -24.58 -0.19 -8.17
CA THR A 96 -25.91 -0.48 -7.58
C THR A 96 -26.71 0.80 -7.32
N LEU A 97 -26.02 1.93 -7.08
CA LEU A 97 -26.64 3.24 -6.80
C LEU A 97 -26.78 4.12 -8.05
N ALA A 98 -26.15 3.73 -9.17
CA ALA A 98 -26.31 4.43 -10.45
C ALA A 98 -27.69 4.13 -11.05
N ASP A 99 -28.39 5.15 -11.54
CA ASP A 99 -29.63 4.98 -12.28
C ASP A 99 -29.39 4.11 -13.53
N PRO A 100 -30.31 3.21 -13.89
CA PRO A 100 -30.21 2.40 -15.10
C PRO A 100 -30.26 3.28 -16.35
N GLY A 101 -29.14 3.79 -16.80
CA GLY A 101 -29.02 4.67 -17.97
C GLY A 101 -27.87 5.67 -17.89
N ASP A 102 -27.29 5.86 -16.73
CA ASP A 102 -26.11 6.71 -16.54
C ASP A 102 -24.83 5.87 -16.68
N PHE A 103 -24.35 5.74 -17.92
CA PHE A 103 -23.08 5.08 -18.26
C PHE A 103 -21.86 5.98 -18.03
N THR A 104 -21.90 6.84 -17.02
CA THR A 104 -20.71 7.58 -16.63
C THR A 104 -19.66 6.61 -16.08
N GLU A 105 -18.45 6.71 -16.62
CA GLU A 105 -17.26 6.03 -16.04
C GLU A 105 -17.23 6.29 -14.53
N PRO A 106 -16.78 5.28 -13.71
CA PRO A 106 -16.64 5.48 -12.28
C PRO A 106 -15.87 6.77 -12.04
N PRO A 107 -16.37 7.67 -11.15
CA PRO A 107 -15.72 8.95 -10.95
C PRO A 107 -14.25 8.73 -10.65
N GLU A 108 -13.37 9.21 -11.52
CA GLU A 108 -11.97 9.38 -11.15
C GLU A 108 -12.00 10.22 -9.89
N LEU A 109 -11.55 9.63 -8.78
CA LEU A 109 -11.49 10.32 -7.49
C LEU A 109 -10.62 11.54 -7.70
N SER A 110 -11.23 12.71 -7.86
CA SER A 110 -10.56 13.99 -8.00
C SER A 110 -9.57 14.14 -6.87
N ALA A 111 -8.29 14.30 -7.21
CA ALA A 111 -7.27 14.62 -6.24
C ALA A 111 -7.59 16.00 -5.66
N PRO A 112 -7.56 16.19 -4.33
CA PRO A 112 -7.67 17.52 -3.75
C PRO A 112 -6.48 18.36 -4.25
N ALA A 113 -6.77 19.54 -4.78
CA ALA A 113 -5.76 20.55 -5.08
C ALA A 113 -5.10 20.99 -3.77
N HIS A 114 -3.78 20.82 -3.65
CA HIS A 114 -3.01 21.25 -2.50
C HIS A 114 -1.86 22.14 -2.95
N ASP A 115 -1.86 23.36 -2.38
CA ASP A 115 -0.74 24.29 -2.48
C ASP A 115 0.43 23.85 -1.57
N GLY A 116 1.56 23.65 -2.19
CA GLY A 116 2.94 23.89 -1.77
C GLY A 116 3.53 23.22 -0.56
N HIS A 117 4.35 22.22 -0.78
CA HIS A 117 5.67 21.89 -0.18
C HIS A 117 6.14 20.54 -0.77
N LEU A 118 7.41 20.36 -1.04
CA LEU A 118 7.98 19.22 -1.80
C LEU A 118 7.47 17.81 -1.35
N ALA A 119 7.25 17.62 -0.05
CA ALA A 119 6.68 16.37 0.48
C ALA A 119 5.18 16.22 0.15
N MET A 120 4.45 17.32 0.09
CA MET A 120 3.04 17.36 -0.34
C MET A 120 2.95 17.13 -1.85
N ASP A 121 3.90 17.64 -2.61
CA ASP A 121 3.96 17.47 -4.07
C ASP A 121 4.16 16.00 -4.44
N LEU A 122 5.06 15.27 -3.74
CA LEU A 122 5.24 13.84 -3.96
C LEU A 122 3.97 13.04 -3.63
N THR A 123 3.31 13.39 -2.53
CA THR A 123 2.07 12.73 -2.13
C THR A 123 0.97 12.98 -3.17
N ALA A 124 0.81 14.21 -3.63
CA ALA A 124 -0.13 14.57 -4.68
C ALA A 124 0.23 13.88 -6.01
N ALA A 125 1.50 13.90 -6.42
CA ALA A 125 1.96 13.25 -7.63
C ALA A 125 1.72 11.73 -7.62
N LEU A 126 1.88 11.07 -6.46
CA LEU A 126 1.55 9.64 -6.32
C LEU A 126 0.05 9.36 -6.56
N GLN A 127 -0.84 10.31 -6.20
CA GLN A 127 -2.27 10.14 -6.42
C GLN A 127 -2.67 10.18 -7.91
N LEU A 128 -1.85 10.80 -8.76
CA LEU A 128 -2.05 10.85 -10.20
C LEU A 128 -1.67 9.54 -10.92
N LEU A 129 -0.94 8.65 -10.22
CA LEU A 129 -0.58 7.35 -10.79
C LEU A 129 -1.78 6.39 -10.78
N PRO A 130 -1.98 5.59 -11.84
CA PRO A 130 -2.84 4.43 -11.79
C PRO A 130 -2.46 3.50 -10.62
N ALA A 131 -3.46 2.87 -10.01
CA ALA A 131 -3.26 2.04 -8.80
C ALA A 131 -2.14 0.98 -8.94
N PRO A 132 -1.96 0.26 -10.08
CA PRO A 132 -0.88 -0.71 -10.23
C PRO A 132 0.51 -0.06 -10.23
N GLU A 133 0.68 1.08 -10.90
CA GLU A 133 1.95 1.83 -10.94
C GLU A 133 2.27 2.41 -9.55
N ARG A 134 1.27 3.02 -8.90
CA ARG A 134 1.39 3.55 -7.55
C ARG A 134 1.80 2.47 -6.55
N ALA A 135 1.13 1.30 -6.56
CA ALA A 135 1.45 0.19 -5.68
C ALA A 135 2.89 -0.29 -5.87
N ALA A 136 3.33 -0.50 -7.10
CA ALA A 136 4.68 -0.96 -7.40
C ALA A 136 5.75 0.05 -6.93
N VAL A 137 5.55 1.34 -7.20
CA VAL A 137 6.46 2.40 -6.74
C VAL A 137 6.51 2.48 -5.23
N VAL A 138 5.36 2.49 -4.54
CA VAL A 138 5.32 2.61 -3.08
C VAL A 138 5.96 1.38 -2.41
N LEU A 139 5.67 0.17 -2.87
CA LEU A 139 6.26 -1.05 -2.30
C LEU A 139 7.79 -1.07 -2.47
N CYS A 140 8.30 -0.77 -3.65
CA CYS A 140 9.73 -0.88 -3.92
C CYS A 140 10.53 0.34 -3.45
N CYS A 141 10.05 1.56 -3.70
CA CYS A 141 10.83 2.77 -3.43
C CYS A 141 10.67 3.30 -2.00
N GLN A 142 9.54 3.04 -1.34
CA GLN A 142 9.30 3.52 0.04
C GLN A 142 9.38 2.41 1.08
N ASN A 143 8.87 1.22 0.76
CA ASN A 143 8.85 0.10 1.72
C ASN A 143 10.02 -0.87 1.53
N GLY A 144 10.90 -0.61 0.56
CA GLY A 144 12.16 -1.36 0.37
C GLY A 144 11.97 -2.82 -0.04
N LEU A 145 10.85 -3.16 -0.69
CA LEU A 145 10.65 -4.49 -1.24
C LEU A 145 11.48 -4.64 -2.52
N SER A 146 12.03 -5.83 -2.75
CA SER A 146 12.59 -6.18 -4.05
C SER A 146 11.48 -6.27 -5.10
N HIS A 147 11.84 -6.27 -6.39
CA HIS A 147 10.85 -6.43 -7.46
C HIS A 147 10.15 -7.78 -7.39
N GLU A 148 10.86 -8.82 -6.98
CA GLU A 148 10.35 -10.18 -6.77
C GLU A 148 9.33 -10.20 -5.62
N GLU A 149 9.66 -9.56 -4.51
CA GLU A 149 8.74 -9.44 -3.37
C GLU A 149 7.49 -8.63 -3.71
N ALA A 150 7.65 -7.53 -4.45
CA ALA A 150 6.52 -6.75 -4.93
C ALA A 150 5.65 -7.56 -5.91
N ALA A 151 6.23 -8.44 -6.73
CA ALA A 151 5.49 -9.34 -7.59
C ALA A 151 4.63 -10.33 -6.81
N LEU A 152 5.15 -10.84 -5.68
CA LEU A 152 4.37 -11.68 -4.75
C LEU A 152 3.21 -10.89 -4.12
N VAL A 153 3.48 -9.68 -3.61
CA VAL A 153 2.46 -8.82 -3.00
C VAL A 153 1.35 -8.46 -3.98
N LEU A 154 1.71 -8.05 -5.20
CA LEU A 154 0.78 -7.59 -6.24
C LEU A 154 0.12 -8.74 -7.00
N ASN A 155 0.57 -9.98 -6.76
CA ASN A 155 0.13 -11.18 -7.49
C ASN A 155 0.17 -10.98 -9.00
N CYS A 156 1.32 -10.54 -9.53
CA CYS A 156 1.53 -10.31 -10.94
C CYS A 156 2.95 -10.71 -11.38
N PRO A 157 3.19 -10.92 -12.70
CA PRO A 157 4.53 -11.24 -13.19
C PRO A 157 5.57 -10.17 -12.86
N LEU A 158 6.82 -10.58 -12.60
CA LEU A 158 7.94 -9.69 -12.32
C LEU A 158 8.14 -8.61 -13.41
N GLY A 159 7.96 -8.96 -14.68
CA GLY A 159 8.01 -8.02 -15.80
C GLY A 159 6.98 -6.90 -15.69
N THR A 160 5.78 -7.22 -15.21
CA THR A 160 4.71 -6.25 -14.95
C THR A 160 5.12 -5.27 -13.85
N VAL A 161 5.71 -5.75 -12.75
CA VAL A 161 6.23 -4.88 -11.68
C VAL A 161 7.28 -3.92 -12.21
N LYS A 162 8.29 -4.42 -12.93
CA LYS A 162 9.36 -3.59 -13.53
C LYS A 162 8.79 -2.52 -14.46
N THR A 163 7.82 -2.87 -15.29
CA THR A 163 7.16 -1.93 -16.20
C THR A 163 6.37 -0.87 -15.43
N ASN A 164 5.62 -1.28 -14.41
CA ASN A 164 4.84 -0.36 -13.57
C ASN A 164 5.74 0.62 -12.81
N ILE A 165 6.86 0.17 -12.27
CA ILE A 165 7.85 1.04 -11.61
C ILE A 165 8.43 2.04 -12.61
N LEU A 166 8.83 1.59 -13.80
CA LEU A 166 9.40 2.47 -14.82
C LEU A 166 8.41 3.55 -15.24
N ARG A 167 7.17 3.18 -15.57
CA ARG A 167 6.11 4.11 -15.95
C ARG A 167 5.73 5.06 -14.82
N GLY A 168 5.59 4.53 -13.61
CA GLY A 168 5.27 5.34 -12.44
C GLY A 168 6.35 6.38 -12.14
N ARG A 169 7.63 5.99 -12.16
CA ARG A 169 8.77 6.92 -11.96
C ARG A 169 8.84 7.99 -13.05
N GLU A 170 8.58 7.63 -14.30
CA GLU A 170 8.54 8.58 -15.41
C GLU A 170 7.45 9.62 -15.23
N LYS A 171 6.22 9.19 -14.86
CA LYS A 171 5.10 10.10 -14.58
C LYS A 171 5.41 11.01 -13.39
N LEU A 172 5.93 10.45 -12.29
CA LEU A 172 6.33 11.24 -11.12
C LEU A 172 7.37 12.31 -11.49
N ARG A 173 8.39 11.94 -12.27
CA ARG A 173 9.40 12.90 -12.73
C ARG A 173 8.79 14.05 -13.50
N ARG A 174 7.83 13.77 -14.41
CA ARG A 174 7.15 14.83 -15.19
C ARG A 174 6.31 15.77 -14.30
N HIS A 175 5.65 15.22 -13.29
CA HIS A 175 4.83 16.02 -12.38
C HIS A 175 5.66 16.84 -11.38
N LEU A 176 6.82 16.34 -10.99
CA LEU A 176 7.67 16.99 -10.00
C LEU A 176 8.74 17.92 -10.64
N ALA A 177 9.04 17.77 -11.93
CA ALA A 177 10.05 18.59 -12.61
C ALA A 177 9.86 20.11 -12.43
N PRO A 178 8.65 20.66 -12.57
CA PRO A 178 8.44 22.10 -12.37
C PRO A 178 8.75 22.58 -10.95
N ALA A 179 8.52 21.74 -9.92
CA ALA A 179 8.82 22.07 -8.54
C ALA A 179 10.33 22.05 -8.24
N TYR A 180 11.11 21.27 -8.98
CA TYR A 180 12.57 21.19 -8.83
C TYR A 180 13.33 22.32 -9.56
N GLU A 181 12.75 22.90 -10.61
CA GLU A 181 13.37 24.04 -11.33
C GLU A 181 13.46 25.30 -10.48
N HIS A 182 12.68 25.41 -9.41
CA HIS A 182 12.68 26.53 -8.47
C HIS A 182 13.41 26.24 -7.16
N TYR A 183 14.02 25.04 -7.02
CA TYR A 183 14.81 24.68 -5.83
C TYR A 183 16.27 25.03 -6.04
N GLU A 184 16.69 26.22 -5.59
CA GLU A 184 18.12 26.53 -5.35
C GLU A 184 18.49 25.96 -3.97
N PRO A 185 19.42 24.99 -3.88
CA PRO A 185 19.94 24.58 -2.57
C PRO A 185 20.77 25.71 -1.97
N ALA A 186 20.39 26.14 -0.76
CA ALA A 186 21.14 27.12 0.04
C ALA A 186 22.46 26.54 0.53
#